data_62751c3227955f1f2df74a939fe42ea9
#
_entry.id   62751c3227955f1f2df74a939fe42ea9
#
_cell.length_a   1.000
_cell.length_b   1.000
_cell.length_c   1.000
_cell.angle_alpha   90.00
_cell.angle_beta   90.00
_cell.angle_gamma   90.00
#
_symmetry.space_group_name_H-M   'P 1'
#
loop_
_entity.id
_entity.type
_entity.pdbx_description
1 polymer ?
#
loop_
_entity_poly.entity_id
_entity_poly.type
_entity_poly.pdbx_seq_one_letter_code
_entity_poly.pdbx_strand_id
1 'polypeptide(L)'
;MRRKTLVATVAVALVGLTACGGGGDQAAAPGGWSFTDDRGTTVTAAGTPQRIVAQVSSAAALKDFGVKVTGTFGPLVRPDGTVEPEAGSLVPAEVTDVTGQAYGTLNLERLASLKPELLVSGKYAEFPGLWHLEEDQEKRALELTPTAGIVQSGADLPKTISRYKDLARSLGADVESAQVKADEQAFQAAAQRVKDIGARMKAENRSIVAIGGLPDQYFVVVPARNPDLAYYTEGLGLPIKTPDNPDATGGGYFETLSWERADKYQGDLLMWDTRPASIPPAQLKANPVFAAMPAAANDRFVEWDAVAPLSYASYAKIMNKLADQLEAKLATL
;
A
#
# COMPACT_ATOMS: atom_id res chain seq x y z
N MET A 1 86.58 -3.84 -37.38
CA MET A 1 85.35 -3.12 -37.60
C MET A 1 84.17 -3.90 -37.02
N ARG A 2 83.70 -3.53 -35.86
CA ARG A 2 82.57 -4.23 -35.15
C ARG A 2 81.36 -3.30 -35.22
N ARG A 3 80.31 -3.75 -35.88
CA ARG A 3 79.02 -3.08 -35.92
C ARG A 3 78.23 -3.50 -34.66
N LYS A 4 77.81 -2.53 -33.85
CA LYS A 4 76.90 -2.72 -32.72
C LYS A 4 75.47 -2.59 -33.24
N THR A 5 74.70 -3.64 -33.08
CA THR A 5 73.26 -3.67 -33.37
C THR A 5 72.49 -3.26 -32.12
N LEU A 6 71.68 -2.21 -32.19
CA LEU A 6 70.74 -1.82 -31.15
C LEU A 6 69.45 -2.67 -31.29
N VAL A 7 69.09 -3.36 -30.22
CA VAL A 7 67.78 -4.03 -30.13
C VAL A 7 66.82 -3.11 -29.39
N ALA A 8 65.77 -2.66 -30.07
CA ALA A 8 64.68 -1.91 -29.42
C ALA A 8 63.62 -2.89 -28.94
N THR A 9 63.39 -2.91 -27.64
CA THR A 9 62.36 -3.72 -27.01
C THR A 9 61.06 -2.93 -27.02
N VAL A 10 60.03 -3.39 -27.77
CA VAL A 10 58.68 -2.85 -27.75
C VAL A 10 57.90 -3.59 -26.66
N ALA A 11 57.49 -2.88 -25.63
CA ALA A 11 56.58 -3.38 -24.63
C ALA A 11 55.10 -3.22 -25.13
N VAL A 12 54.47 -4.33 -25.43
CA VAL A 12 53.02 -4.37 -25.72
C VAL A 12 52.26 -4.47 -24.42
N ALA A 13 51.53 -3.43 -24.02
CA ALA A 13 50.61 -3.47 -22.92
C ALA A 13 49.30 -4.13 -23.38
N LEU A 14 49.02 -5.34 -22.92
CA LEU A 14 47.72 -5.98 -23.06
C LEU A 14 46.74 -5.33 -22.06
N VAL A 15 45.76 -4.56 -22.62
CA VAL A 15 44.61 -4.13 -21.86
C VAL A 15 43.60 -5.28 -21.91
N GLY A 16 43.46 -5.97 -20.79
CA GLY A 16 42.44 -7.00 -20.60
C GLY A 16 41.04 -6.38 -20.46
N LEU A 17 40.19 -6.57 -21.48
CA LEU A 17 38.76 -6.35 -21.36
C LEU A 17 38.14 -7.51 -20.56
N THR A 18 37.90 -7.30 -19.26
CA THR A 18 36.97 -8.13 -18.51
C THR A 18 35.54 -7.61 -18.76
N ALA A 19 34.84 -8.26 -19.67
CA ALA A 19 33.41 -8.12 -19.81
C ALA A 19 32.73 -8.90 -18.65
N CYS A 20 32.40 -8.23 -17.54
CA CYS A 20 31.41 -8.71 -16.59
C CYS A 20 30.06 -8.18 -17.02
N GLY A 21 29.18 -9.08 -17.51
CA GLY A 21 27.76 -8.80 -17.65
C GLY A 21 27.15 -8.59 -16.26
N GLY A 22 26.69 -7.39 -15.98
CA GLY A 22 25.90 -7.01 -14.82
C GLY A 22 24.86 -6.00 -15.26
N GLY A 23 23.62 -6.23 -14.86
CA GLY A 23 22.46 -5.38 -15.20
C GLY A 23 22.77 -3.91 -14.98
N GLY A 24 22.37 -3.09 -15.94
CA GLY A 24 22.71 -1.67 -15.98
C GLY A 24 22.01 -0.89 -14.87
N ASP A 25 22.72 -0.69 -13.76
CA ASP A 25 22.46 0.45 -12.89
C ASP A 25 22.86 1.71 -13.68
N GLN A 26 21.87 2.41 -14.23
CA GLN A 26 22.10 3.77 -14.69
C GLN A 26 22.42 4.62 -13.44
N ALA A 27 23.71 4.78 -13.15
CA ALA A 27 24.14 5.71 -12.14
C ALA A 27 23.63 7.12 -12.48
N ALA A 28 22.93 7.75 -11.54
CA ALA A 28 22.52 9.13 -11.70
C ALA A 28 23.72 10.00 -12.05
N ALA A 29 23.52 11.00 -12.93
CA ALA A 29 24.55 12.00 -13.20
C ALA A 29 25.00 12.67 -11.89
N PRO A 30 26.26 13.13 -11.76
CA PRO A 30 26.73 13.81 -10.56
C PRO A 30 25.77 14.96 -10.18
N GLY A 31 25.07 14.86 -9.04
CA GLY A 31 24.05 15.79 -8.59
C GLY A 31 22.60 15.43 -8.94
N GLY A 32 22.34 14.34 -9.69
CA GLY A 32 21.01 13.85 -10.01
C GLY A 32 20.40 12.99 -8.90
N TRP A 33 19.07 12.86 -8.89
CA TRP A 33 18.32 11.96 -8.04
C TRP A 33 17.96 10.68 -8.78
N SER A 34 17.97 9.55 -8.06
CA SER A 34 17.46 8.28 -8.59
C SER A 34 16.83 7.43 -7.48
N PHE A 35 15.82 6.66 -7.87
CA PHE A 35 15.16 5.69 -7.02
C PHE A 35 14.71 4.48 -7.85
N THR A 36 15.15 3.28 -7.46
CA THR A 36 14.65 2.05 -8.10
C THR A 36 13.36 1.64 -7.40
N ASP A 37 12.26 1.70 -8.13
CA ASP A 37 10.94 1.36 -7.63
C ASP A 37 10.66 -0.15 -7.65
N ASP A 38 9.50 -0.56 -7.16
CA ASP A 38 9.17 -1.97 -7.03
C ASP A 38 8.74 -2.62 -8.37
N ARG A 39 8.69 -1.85 -9.46
CA ARG A 39 8.57 -2.37 -10.83
C ARG A 39 9.93 -2.78 -11.39
N GLY A 40 11.03 -2.53 -10.66
CA GLY A 40 12.40 -2.68 -11.13
C GLY A 40 12.86 -1.55 -12.05
N THR A 41 12.09 -0.46 -12.11
CA THR A 41 12.41 0.73 -12.91
C THR A 41 13.23 1.71 -12.09
N THR A 42 14.40 2.10 -12.57
CA THR A 42 15.17 3.20 -11.99
C THR A 42 14.63 4.52 -12.50
N VAL A 43 13.93 5.22 -11.62
CA VAL A 43 13.38 6.56 -11.88
C VAL A 43 14.47 7.58 -11.59
N THR A 44 14.67 8.54 -12.53
CA THR A 44 15.73 9.55 -12.40
C THR A 44 15.17 10.96 -12.58
N ALA A 45 15.79 11.94 -11.91
CA ALA A 45 15.53 13.36 -12.11
C ALA A 45 16.83 14.16 -12.01
N ALA A 46 16.87 15.38 -12.54
CA ALA A 46 18.06 16.24 -12.54
C ALA A 46 18.50 16.65 -11.12
N GLY A 47 17.60 16.62 -10.16
CA GLY A 47 17.86 16.85 -8.74
C GLY A 47 16.75 16.19 -7.91
N THR A 48 16.82 16.27 -6.59
CA THR A 48 15.79 15.72 -5.71
C THR A 48 14.42 16.36 -6.02
N PRO A 49 13.39 15.57 -6.42
CA PRO A 49 12.06 16.09 -6.74
C PRO A 49 11.45 16.86 -5.57
N GLN A 50 10.93 18.06 -5.85
CA GLN A 50 10.30 18.94 -4.87
C GLN A 50 8.78 19.07 -5.12
N ARG A 51 8.35 18.94 -6.37
CA ARG A 51 6.94 18.98 -6.77
C ARG A 51 6.43 17.57 -7.01
N ILE A 52 5.94 16.97 -5.94
CA ILE A 52 5.50 15.58 -5.92
C ILE A 52 3.98 15.55 -5.99
N VAL A 53 3.45 14.77 -6.92
CA VAL A 53 2.02 14.39 -6.97
C VAL A 53 1.91 12.93 -6.64
N ALA A 54 1.00 12.55 -5.76
CA ALA A 54 0.87 11.16 -5.36
C ALA A 54 -0.61 10.74 -5.20
N GLN A 55 -0.88 9.44 -5.41
CA GLN A 55 -2.15 8.86 -5.03
C GLN A 55 -2.39 9.11 -3.53
N VAL A 56 -3.65 9.33 -3.13
CA VAL A 56 -4.02 9.84 -1.80
C VAL A 56 -3.34 9.08 -0.65
N SER A 57 -3.42 7.74 -0.62
CA SER A 57 -2.78 6.96 0.45
C SER A 57 -1.26 7.02 0.40
N SER A 58 -0.66 7.06 -0.81
CA SER A 58 0.78 7.25 -1.00
C SER A 58 1.23 8.64 -0.56
N ALA A 59 0.43 9.69 -0.86
CA ALA A 59 0.70 11.05 -0.42
C ALA A 59 0.68 11.18 1.11
N ALA A 60 -0.29 10.55 1.75
CA ALA A 60 -0.39 10.51 3.22
C ALA A 60 0.80 9.77 3.84
N ALA A 61 1.18 8.60 3.29
CA ALA A 61 2.34 7.85 3.75
C ALA A 61 3.65 8.68 3.63
N LEU A 62 3.87 9.35 2.50
CA LEU A 62 5.02 10.23 2.29
C LEU A 62 5.01 11.42 3.26
N LYS A 63 3.84 12.04 3.50
CA LYS A 63 3.69 13.13 4.47
C LYS A 63 4.05 12.69 5.89
N ASP A 64 3.64 11.50 6.30
CA ASP A 64 3.95 10.94 7.62
C ASP A 64 5.47 10.73 7.81
N PHE A 65 6.22 10.51 6.72
CA PHE A 65 7.69 10.47 6.72
C PHE A 65 8.35 11.83 6.51
N GLY A 66 7.58 12.94 6.47
CA GLY A 66 8.13 14.29 6.37
C GLY A 66 8.31 14.82 4.94
N VAL A 67 7.81 14.15 3.92
CA VAL A 67 7.83 14.64 2.53
C VAL A 67 6.65 15.58 2.30
N LYS A 68 6.93 16.76 1.74
CA LYS A 68 5.88 17.66 1.29
C LYS A 68 5.33 17.20 -0.06
N VAL A 69 4.03 16.92 -0.13
CA VAL A 69 3.31 16.57 -1.36
C VAL A 69 2.59 17.81 -1.89
N THR A 70 2.72 18.08 -3.19
CA THR A 70 2.15 19.26 -3.85
C THR A 70 0.72 19.02 -4.34
N GLY A 71 0.44 17.80 -4.81
CA GLY A 71 -0.88 17.44 -5.32
C GLY A 71 -1.18 15.96 -5.11
N THR A 72 -2.48 15.63 -5.18
CA THR A 72 -2.97 14.27 -4.98
C THR A 72 -3.97 13.88 -6.05
N PHE A 73 -4.16 12.57 -6.25
CA PHE A 73 -5.24 11.98 -7.03
C PHE A 73 -5.81 10.75 -6.32
N GLY A 74 -7.07 10.44 -6.61
CA GLY A 74 -7.84 9.42 -5.92
C GLY A 74 -8.80 10.03 -4.89
N PRO A 75 -9.49 9.21 -4.10
CA PRO A 75 -10.53 9.67 -3.18
C PRO A 75 -9.90 10.41 -1.98
N LEU A 76 -10.03 11.73 -1.96
CA LEU A 76 -9.54 12.61 -0.90
C LEU A 76 -10.66 13.05 0.05
N VAL A 77 -11.80 13.43 -0.50
CA VAL A 77 -12.97 13.93 0.23
C VAL A 77 -14.23 13.28 -0.30
N ARG A 78 -15.08 12.84 0.60
CA ARG A 78 -16.38 12.25 0.31
C ARG A 78 -17.38 13.30 -0.17
N PRO A 79 -18.49 12.89 -0.83
CA PRO A 79 -19.55 13.81 -1.25
C PRO A 79 -20.19 14.61 -0.10
N ASP A 80 -20.16 14.09 1.12
CA ASP A 80 -20.65 14.76 2.33
C ASP A 80 -19.65 15.76 2.95
N GLY A 81 -18.46 15.91 2.35
CA GLY A 81 -17.40 16.80 2.80
C GLY A 81 -16.45 16.17 3.83
N THR A 82 -16.66 14.93 4.24
CA THR A 82 -15.74 14.25 5.15
C THR A 82 -14.49 13.78 4.41
N VAL A 83 -13.35 13.76 5.10
CA VAL A 83 -12.07 13.29 4.55
C VAL A 83 -12.09 11.76 4.50
N GLU A 84 -11.63 11.19 3.37
CA GLU A 84 -11.52 9.74 3.25
C GLU A 84 -10.48 9.15 4.22
N PRO A 85 -10.72 7.98 4.80
CA PRO A 85 -9.76 7.30 5.69
C PRO A 85 -8.38 7.10 5.05
N GLU A 86 -8.34 6.82 3.74
CA GLU A 86 -7.08 6.67 3.02
C GLU A 86 -6.26 7.96 2.88
N ALA A 87 -6.85 9.12 3.14
CA ALA A 87 -6.14 10.40 3.20
C ALA A 87 -5.30 10.56 4.48
N GLY A 88 -5.59 9.78 5.52
CA GLY A 88 -4.79 9.75 6.75
C GLY A 88 -4.53 11.13 7.36
N SER A 89 -3.27 11.54 7.37
CA SER A 89 -2.82 12.83 7.91
C SER A 89 -2.91 14.00 6.90
N LEU A 90 -3.35 13.77 5.65
CA LEU A 90 -3.49 14.83 4.66
C LEU A 90 -4.56 15.85 5.08
N VAL A 91 -4.25 17.09 4.82
CA VAL A 91 -5.22 18.19 4.95
C VAL A 91 -5.60 18.62 3.54
N PRO A 92 -6.86 18.43 3.10
CA PRO A 92 -7.27 18.70 1.72
C PRO A 92 -6.92 20.10 1.22
N ALA A 93 -6.96 21.12 2.10
CA ALA A 93 -6.61 22.49 1.74
C ALA A 93 -5.10 22.73 1.48
N GLU A 94 -4.22 21.78 1.87
CA GLU A 94 -2.76 21.89 1.70
C GLU A 94 -2.27 21.25 0.39
N VAL A 95 -3.11 20.51 -0.31
CA VAL A 95 -2.76 19.78 -1.54
C VAL A 95 -3.69 20.14 -2.69
N THR A 96 -3.18 20.10 -3.91
CA THR A 96 -4.00 20.28 -5.10
C THR A 96 -4.54 18.93 -5.56
N ASP A 97 -5.87 18.79 -5.56
CA ASP A 97 -6.52 17.61 -6.12
C ASP A 97 -6.47 17.64 -7.66
N VAL A 98 -5.83 16.65 -8.26
CA VAL A 98 -5.73 16.47 -9.72
C VAL A 98 -6.53 15.26 -10.20
N THR A 99 -7.46 14.76 -9.40
CA THR A 99 -8.37 13.67 -9.77
C THR A 99 -9.24 14.09 -10.96
N GLY A 100 -9.43 13.18 -11.90
CA GLY A 100 -10.35 13.36 -13.01
C GLY A 100 -11.80 13.09 -12.59
N GLN A 101 -12.71 13.11 -13.58
CA GLN A 101 -14.15 12.93 -13.33
C GLN A 101 -14.56 11.46 -13.16
N ALA A 102 -13.81 10.54 -13.78
CA ALA A 102 -14.06 9.11 -13.70
C ALA A 102 -12.98 8.42 -12.88
N TYR A 103 -13.28 7.24 -12.36
CA TYR A 103 -12.30 6.41 -11.68
C TYR A 103 -11.08 6.17 -12.58
N GLY A 104 -9.90 6.25 -12.00
CA GLY A 104 -8.64 6.00 -12.72
C GLY A 104 -8.21 7.11 -13.68
N THR A 105 -8.90 8.26 -13.71
CA THR A 105 -8.54 9.40 -14.58
C THR A 105 -7.93 10.55 -13.81
N LEU A 106 -7.10 11.33 -14.52
CA LEU A 106 -6.46 12.55 -14.03
C LEU A 106 -7.01 13.79 -14.74
N ASN A 107 -7.09 14.89 -14.02
CA ASN A 107 -7.17 16.21 -14.64
C ASN A 107 -5.77 16.61 -15.12
N LEU A 108 -5.43 16.24 -16.37
CA LEU A 108 -4.10 16.42 -16.94
C LEU A 108 -3.67 17.88 -17.05
N GLU A 109 -4.62 18.82 -17.28
CA GLU A 109 -4.31 20.26 -17.32
C GLU A 109 -3.86 20.74 -15.94
N ARG A 110 -4.60 20.33 -14.90
CA ARG A 110 -4.28 20.68 -13.51
C ARG A 110 -2.97 20.02 -13.08
N LEU A 111 -2.75 18.75 -13.45
CA LEU A 111 -1.48 18.06 -13.23
C LEU A 111 -0.32 18.81 -13.88
N ALA A 112 -0.42 19.16 -15.16
CA ALA A 112 0.62 19.88 -15.89
C ALA A 112 0.90 21.27 -15.28
N SER A 113 -0.13 21.97 -14.77
CA SER A 113 0.02 23.28 -14.14
C SER A 113 0.89 23.23 -12.85
N LEU A 114 0.90 22.09 -12.16
CA LEU A 114 1.77 21.86 -10.99
C LEU A 114 3.24 21.66 -11.38
N LYS A 115 3.53 21.41 -12.66
CA LYS A 115 4.88 21.07 -13.17
C LYS A 115 5.52 19.96 -12.32
N PRO A 116 4.87 18.80 -12.19
CA PRO A 116 5.34 17.75 -11.28
C PRO A 116 6.72 17.25 -11.73
N GLU A 117 7.52 16.86 -10.74
CA GLU A 117 8.86 16.26 -10.93
C GLU A 117 8.86 14.76 -10.64
N LEU A 118 7.83 14.31 -9.92
CA LEU A 118 7.61 12.89 -9.62
C LEU A 118 6.12 12.65 -9.38
N LEU A 119 5.59 11.57 -9.94
CA LEU A 119 4.28 11.02 -9.60
C LEU A 119 4.48 9.69 -8.88
N VAL A 120 3.82 9.51 -7.73
CA VAL A 120 3.92 8.30 -6.90
C VAL A 120 2.56 7.64 -6.74
N SER A 121 2.51 6.32 -6.91
CA SER A 121 1.32 5.55 -6.57
C SER A 121 1.68 4.17 -6.05
N GLY A 122 0.70 3.54 -5.40
CA GLY A 122 0.74 2.11 -5.12
C GLY A 122 0.67 1.28 -6.41
N LYS A 123 1.08 0.03 -6.30
CA LYS A 123 0.94 -0.98 -7.36
C LYS A 123 0.54 -2.30 -6.75
N TYR A 124 -0.42 -2.96 -7.39
CA TYR A 124 -0.73 -4.35 -7.12
C TYR A 124 -0.04 -5.22 -8.18
N ALA A 125 0.74 -6.22 -7.75
CA ALA A 125 1.57 -7.01 -8.67
C ALA A 125 0.75 -7.79 -9.71
N GLU A 126 -0.49 -8.13 -9.36
CA GLU A 126 -1.43 -8.90 -10.19
C GLU A 126 -2.11 -8.07 -11.28
N PHE A 127 -2.04 -6.73 -11.17
CA PHE A 127 -2.67 -5.83 -12.12
C PHE A 127 -1.63 -5.02 -12.89
N PRO A 128 -1.86 -4.71 -14.17
CA PRO A 128 -1.02 -3.77 -14.90
C PRO A 128 -1.20 -2.36 -14.33
N GLY A 129 -0.17 -1.53 -14.47
CA GLY A 129 -0.23 -0.12 -14.14
C GLY A 129 -0.15 0.22 -12.65
N LEU A 130 -0.29 1.50 -12.38
CA LEU A 130 -0.27 2.10 -11.05
C LEU A 130 -1.70 2.20 -10.49
N TRP A 131 -1.83 2.10 -9.18
CA TRP A 131 -3.12 2.19 -8.49
C TRP A 131 -3.83 3.52 -8.77
N HIS A 132 -5.13 3.49 -8.99
CA HIS A 132 -5.96 4.63 -9.38
C HIS A 132 -5.56 5.31 -10.72
N LEU A 133 -4.87 4.59 -11.62
CA LEU A 133 -4.61 5.07 -12.98
C LEU A 133 -5.02 4.01 -14.00
N GLU A 134 -5.89 4.39 -14.91
CA GLU A 134 -6.13 3.62 -16.13
C GLU A 134 -4.88 3.64 -17.00
N GLU A 135 -4.66 2.60 -17.82
CA GLU A 135 -3.42 2.41 -18.59
C GLU A 135 -3.10 3.60 -19.51
N ASP A 136 -4.10 4.19 -20.15
CA ASP A 136 -3.94 5.37 -20.99
C ASP A 136 -3.62 6.63 -20.19
N GLN A 137 -4.17 6.76 -18.98
CA GLN A 137 -3.90 7.86 -18.06
C GLN A 137 -2.47 7.76 -17.50
N GLU A 138 -1.99 6.56 -17.18
CA GLU A 138 -0.59 6.36 -16.78
C GLU A 138 0.37 6.75 -17.90
N LYS A 139 0.11 6.36 -19.16
CA LYS A 139 0.91 6.75 -20.31
C LYS A 139 0.99 8.27 -20.48
N ARG A 140 -0.15 8.96 -20.35
CA ARG A 140 -0.21 10.43 -20.43
C ARG A 140 0.49 11.12 -19.27
N ALA A 141 0.41 10.55 -18.06
CA ALA A 141 1.15 11.07 -16.91
C ALA A 141 2.66 10.92 -17.10
N LEU A 142 3.13 9.82 -17.69
CA LEU A 142 4.54 9.58 -18.01
C LEU A 142 5.12 10.59 -19.01
N GLU A 143 4.29 11.14 -19.90
CA GLU A 143 4.70 12.22 -20.80
C GLU A 143 4.98 13.54 -20.06
N LEU A 144 4.40 13.72 -18.88
CA LEU A 144 4.50 14.94 -18.08
C LEU A 144 5.56 14.83 -16.96
N THR A 145 5.74 13.64 -16.38
CA THR A 145 6.60 13.43 -15.22
C THR A 145 6.98 11.97 -15.05
N PRO A 146 8.19 11.65 -14.54
CA PRO A 146 8.53 10.28 -14.16
C PRO A 146 7.60 9.76 -13.05
N THR A 147 7.34 8.44 -13.07
CA THR A 147 6.47 7.80 -12.10
C THR A 147 7.22 6.77 -11.25
N ALA A 148 6.89 6.65 -9.98
CA ALA A 148 7.39 5.62 -9.07
C ALA A 148 6.23 4.79 -8.51
N GLY A 149 6.35 3.46 -8.58
CA GLY A 149 5.38 2.49 -8.07
C GLY A 149 5.89 1.74 -6.85
N ILE A 150 5.10 1.74 -5.75
CA ILE A 150 5.39 0.94 -4.54
C ILE A 150 4.42 -0.24 -4.48
N VAL A 151 4.94 -1.47 -4.48
CA VAL A 151 4.12 -2.68 -4.46
C VAL A 151 3.42 -2.82 -3.12
N GLN A 152 2.09 -3.03 -3.18
CA GLN A 152 1.20 -3.17 -2.03
C GLN A 152 0.65 -4.59 -1.86
N SER A 153 0.92 -5.49 -2.81
CA SER A 153 0.48 -6.89 -2.75
C SER A 153 1.66 -7.85 -2.65
N GLY A 154 1.42 -9.03 -2.05
CA GLY A 154 2.45 -10.07 -1.93
C GLY A 154 3.64 -9.70 -1.04
N ALA A 155 3.53 -8.66 -0.23
CA ALA A 155 4.49 -8.25 0.79
C ALA A 155 3.75 -8.01 2.11
N ASP A 156 4.44 -8.16 3.23
CA ASP A 156 3.87 -7.80 4.52
C ASP A 156 3.88 -6.28 4.75
N LEU A 157 3.05 -5.83 5.67
CA LEU A 157 2.90 -4.42 6.01
C LEU A 157 4.23 -3.74 6.41
N PRO A 158 5.06 -4.28 7.31
CA PRO A 158 6.35 -3.68 7.67
C PRO A 158 7.25 -3.46 6.47
N LYS A 159 7.30 -4.41 5.54
CA LYS A 159 8.11 -4.30 4.33
C LYS A 159 7.60 -3.19 3.41
N THR A 160 6.29 -3.11 3.21
CA THR A 160 5.69 -2.06 2.37
C THR A 160 5.89 -0.66 2.99
N ILE A 161 5.71 -0.53 4.31
CA ILE A 161 6.03 0.72 5.03
C ILE A 161 7.50 1.10 4.86
N SER A 162 8.42 0.13 4.95
CA SER A 162 9.86 0.37 4.73
C SER A 162 10.14 0.93 3.33
N ARG A 163 9.43 0.48 2.29
CA ARG A 163 9.60 1.01 0.93
C ARG A 163 9.19 2.48 0.82
N TYR A 164 8.09 2.90 1.48
CA TYR A 164 7.73 4.31 1.57
C TYR A 164 8.76 5.13 2.37
N LYS A 165 9.30 4.57 3.47
CA LYS A 165 10.40 5.17 4.25
C LYS A 165 11.64 5.37 3.38
N ASP A 166 12.00 4.39 2.53
CA ASP A 166 13.15 4.48 1.63
C ASP A 166 12.96 5.53 0.54
N LEU A 167 11.76 5.59 -0.06
CA LEU A 167 11.43 6.65 -1.02
C LEU A 167 11.51 8.02 -0.35
N ALA A 168 10.93 8.19 0.84
CA ALA A 168 10.98 9.46 1.59
C ALA A 168 12.43 9.88 1.90
N ARG A 169 13.28 8.94 2.32
CA ARG A 169 14.72 9.17 2.53
C ARG A 169 15.40 9.66 1.25
N SER A 170 15.11 9.01 0.12
CA SER A 170 15.68 9.42 -1.18
C SER A 170 15.24 10.83 -1.60
N LEU A 171 14.04 11.24 -1.19
CA LEU A 171 13.48 12.57 -1.40
C LEU A 171 14.00 13.63 -0.39
N GLY A 172 14.96 13.25 0.47
CA GLY A 172 15.60 14.15 1.41
C GLY A 172 14.91 14.32 2.75
N ALA A 173 13.86 13.53 3.04
CA ALA A 173 13.22 13.58 4.36
C ALA A 173 14.12 13.00 5.45
N ASP A 174 14.11 13.61 6.65
CA ASP A 174 14.75 13.06 7.84
C ASP A 174 13.90 11.94 8.46
N VAL A 175 14.03 10.75 7.87
CA VAL A 175 13.33 9.54 8.31
C VAL A 175 13.88 8.96 9.62
N GLU A 176 14.92 9.57 10.19
CA GLU A 176 15.48 9.26 11.51
C GLU A 176 15.11 10.32 12.56
N SER A 177 14.21 11.24 12.21
CA SER A 177 13.71 12.27 13.13
C SER A 177 13.09 11.65 14.39
N ALA A 178 13.01 12.43 15.46
CA ALA A 178 12.38 12.01 16.71
C ALA A 178 10.92 11.59 16.50
N GLN A 179 10.19 12.27 15.58
CA GLN A 179 8.80 11.94 15.27
C GLN A 179 8.69 10.58 14.59
N VAL A 180 9.44 10.32 13.52
CA VAL A 180 9.38 9.04 12.81
C VAL A 180 9.76 7.87 13.74
N LYS A 181 10.76 8.06 14.62
CA LYS A 181 11.11 7.05 15.64
C LYS A 181 10.00 6.83 16.67
N ALA A 182 9.33 7.88 17.09
CA ALA A 182 8.17 7.75 18.00
C ALA A 182 7.00 7.01 17.31
N ASP A 183 6.74 7.29 16.04
CA ASP A 183 5.70 6.62 15.25
C ASP A 183 6.03 5.14 15.05
N GLU A 184 7.29 4.79 14.79
CA GLU A 184 7.75 3.41 14.68
C GLU A 184 7.61 2.65 16.02
N GLN A 185 7.94 3.28 17.15
CA GLN A 185 7.71 2.70 18.48
C GLN A 185 6.24 2.50 18.78
N ALA A 186 5.38 3.47 18.41
CA ALA A 186 3.94 3.35 18.56
C ALA A 186 3.35 2.23 17.69
N PHE A 187 3.85 2.06 16.47
CA PHE A 187 3.51 0.94 15.58
C PHE A 187 3.87 -0.40 16.22
N GLN A 188 5.09 -0.53 16.75
CA GLN A 188 5.55 -1.76 17.40
C GLN A 188 4.72 -2.10 18.65
N ALA A 189 4.38 -1.10 19.46
CA ALA A 189 3.53 -1.29 20.64
C ALA A 189 2.10 -1.73 20.25
N ALA A 190 1.51 -1.11 19.22
CA ALA A 190 0.20 -1.51 18.72
C ALA A 190 0.22 -2.92 18.10
N ALA A 191 1.28 -3.27 17.37
CA ALA A 191 1.49 -4.61 16.83
C ALA A 191 1.59 -5.67 17.94
N GLN A 192 2.32 -5.38 19.03
CA GLN A 192 2.41 -6.30 20.17
C GLN A 192 1.04 -6.51 20.82
N ARG A 193 0.25 -5.45 20.98
CA ARG A 193 -1.12 -5.55 21.52
C ARG A 193 -2.01 -6.44 20.67
N VAL A 194 -2.01 -6.28 19.34
CA VAL A 194 -2.76 -7.14 18.41
C VAL A 194 -2.28 -8.58 18.48
N LYS A 195 -0.96 -8.81 18.60
CA LYS A 195 -0.37 -10.14 18.76
C LYS A 195 -0.85 -10.84 20.03
N ASP A 196 -0.91 -10.13 21.14
CA ASP A 196 -1.38 -10.69 22.43
C ASP A 196 -2.86 -11.07 22.34
N ILE A 197 -3.68 -10.24 21.68
CA ILE A 197 -5.08 -10.55 21.36
C ILE A 197 -5.17 -11.80 20.47
N GLY A 198 -4.35 -11.91 19.43
CA GLY A 198 -4.30 -13.07 18.55
C GLY A 198 -3.97 -14.36 19.29
N ALA A 199 -3.02 -14.31 20.22
CA ALA A 199 -2.67 -15.46 21.08
C ALA A 199 -3.85 -15.88 21.98
N ARG A 200 -4.56 -14.93 22.58
CA ARG A 200 -5.76 -15.19 23.37
C ARG A 200 -6.88 -15.80 22.52
N MET A 201 -7.16 -15.24 21.35
CA MET A 201 -8.18 -15.76 20.42
C MET A 201 -7.89 -17.21 20.02
N LYS A 202 -6.63 -17.55 19.72
CA LYS A 202 -6.22 -18.93 19.41
C LYS A 202 -6.42 -19.87 20.60
N ALA A 203 -6.06 -19.46 21.81
CA ALA A 203 -6.25 -20.26 23.02
C ALA A 203 -7.73 -20.54 23.31
N GLU A 204 -8.62 -19.60 22.96
CA GLU A 204 -10.07 -19.72 23.10
C GLU A 204 -10.77 -20.33 21.87
N ASN A 205 -10.01 -20.79 20.84
CA ASN A 205 -10.52 -21.30 19.55
C ASN A 205 -11.45 -20.32 18.83
N ARG A 206 -11.17 -19.02 18.93
CA ARG A 206 -11.92 -17.96 18.26
C ARG A 206 -11.36 -17.71 16.87
N SER A 207 -12.22 -17.22 15.97
CA SER A 207 -11.84 -16.94 14.58
C SER A 207 -12.49 -15.68 14.05
N ILE A 208 -11.85 -15.07 13.04
CA ILE A 208 -12.31 -13.91 12.29
C ILE A 208 -12.55 -14.32 10.83
N VAL A 209 -13.57 -13.75 10.19
CA VAL A 209 -13.73 -13.77 8.74
C VAL A 209 -13.68 -12.34 8.23
N ALA A 210 -12.74 -12.02 7.35
CA ALA A 210 -12.67 -10.72 6.69
C ALA A 210 -13.63 -10.68 5.51
N ILE A 211 -14.50 -9.66 5.45
CA ILE A 211 -15.63 -9.61 4.55
C ILE A 211 -15.80 -8.24 3.90
N GLY A 212 -16.45 -8.24 2.75
CA GLY A 212 -17.02 -7.07 2.09
C GLY A 212 -18.27 -7.46 1.32
N GLY A 213 -19.01 -6.49 0.83
CA GLY A 213 -20.20 -6.76 0.02
C GLY A 213 -20.56 -5.61 -0.89
N LEU A 214 -21.20 -5.96 -1.98
CA LEU A 214 -21.92 -5.05 -2.90
C LEU A 214 -23.41 -5.46 -2.89
N PRO A 215 -24.30 -4.65 -3.47
CA PRO A 215 -25.73 -4.98 -3.45
C PRO A 215 -26.06 -6.37 -3.99
N ASP A 216 -25.30 -6.86 -4.97
CA ASP A 216 -25.55 -8.11 -5.70
C ASP A 216 -24.61 -9.26 -5.32
N GLN A 217 -23.57 -9.02 -4.51
CA GLN A 217 -22.56 -10.04 -4.20
C GLN A 217 -21.91 -9.82 -2.82
N TYR A 218 -21.42 -10.90 -2.25
CA TYR A 218 -20.74 -10.96 -0.98
C TYR A 218 -19.30 -11.48 -1.19
N PHE A 219 -18.36 -10.93 -0.47
CA PHE A 219 -16.95 -11.31 -0.60
C PHE A 219 -16.37 -11.79 0.71
N VAL A 220 -15.59 -12.87 0.65
CA VAL A 220 -14.66 -13.25 1.71
C VAL A 220 -13.24 -12.93 1.25
N VAL A 221 -12.55 -12.15 2.05
CA VAL A 221 -11.23 -11.59 1.71
C VAL A 221 -10.15 -12.64 1.91
N VAL A 222 -9.18 -12.71 0.99
CA VAL A 222 -7.96 -13.52 1.13
C VAL A 222 -6.90 -12.72 1.87
N PRO A 223 -6.59 -13.02 3.14
CA PRO A 223 -5.68 -12.20 3.96
C PRO A 223 -4.30 -12.05 3.33
N ALA A 224 -3.71 -13.10 2.78
CA ALA A 224 -2.37 -13.11 2.20
C ALA A 224 -2.18 -12.16 0.99
N ARG A 225 -3.27 -11.62 0.43
CA ARG A 225 -3.22 -10.67 -0.70
C ARG A 225 -3.14 -9.21 -0.25
N ASN A 226 -3.51 -8.92 0.98
CA ASN A 226 -3.52 -7.56 1.53
C ASN A 226 -2.38 -7.44 2.56
N PRO A 227 -1.49 -6.44 2.47
CA PRO A 227 -0.27 -6.38 3.29
C PRO A 227 -0.56 -6.32 4.79
N ASP A 228 -1.61 -5.62 5.19
CA ASP A 228 -2.05 -5.52 6.57
C ASP A 228 -2.67 -6.82 7.09
N LEU A 229 -3.60 -7.43 6.34
CA LEU A 229 -4.22 -8.70 6.74
C LEU A 229 -3.20 -9.85 6.74
N ALA A 230 -2.26 -9.87 5.79
CA ALA A 230 -1.14 -10.80 5.79
C ALA A 230 -0.31 -10.64 7.08
N TYR A 231 0.03 -9.40 7.43
CA TYR A 231 0.76 -9.11 8.66
C TYR A 231 -0.04 -9.48 9.91
N TYR A 232 -1.33 -9.16 9.97
CA TYR A 232 -2.18 -9.53 11.11
C TYR A 232 -2.29 -11.05 11.28
N THR A 233 -2.38 -11.79 10.17
CA THR A 233 -2.53 -13.25 10.19
C THR A 233 -1.21 -13.96 10.46
N GLU A 234 -0.20 -13.69 9.65
CA GLU A 234 1.09 -14.41 9.66
C GLU A 234 2.08 -13.82 10.66
N GLY A 235 2.19 -12.49 10.71
CA GLY A 235 3.12 -11.78 11.59
C GLY A 235 2.65 -11.68 13.04
N LEU A 236 1.36 -11.35 13.25
CA LEU A 236 0.78 -11.12 14.57
C LEU A 236 -0.09 -12.27 15.07
N GLY A 237 -0.45 -13.20 14.19
CA GLY A 237 -1.15 -14.41 14.56
C GLY A 237 -2.63 -14.24 14.84
N LEU A 238 -3.30 -13.19 14.33
CA LEU A 238 -4.76 -13.15 14.36
C LEU A 238 -5.34 -14.33 13.56
N PRO A 239 -6.34 -15.04 14.10
CA PRO A 239 -6.93 -16.21 13.45
C PRO A 239 -7.96 -15.81 12.38
N ILE A 240 -7.50 -15.10 11.34
CA ILE A 240 -8.33 -14.71 10.20
C ILE A 240 -8.40 -15.88 9.22
N LYS A 241 -9.62 -16.33 8.90
CA LYS A 241 -9.83 -17.44 7.99
C LYS A 241 -9.52 -17.06 6.54
N THR A 242 -8.90 -17.98 5.82
CA THR A 242 -8.68 -17.85 4.37
C THR A 242 -9.77 -18.61 3.63
N PRO A 243 -10.42 -18.04 2.60
CA PRO A 243 -11.39 -18.76 1.79
C PRO A 243 -10.73 -19.83 0.94
N ASP A 244 -11.51 -20.89 0.59
CA ASP A 244 -10.99 -22.09 -0.08
C ASP A 244 -10.80 -21.92 -1.59
N ASN A 245 -11.63 -21.05 -2.22
CA ASN A 245 -11.69 -20.91 -3.68
C ASN A 245 -11.58 -19.42 -4.10
N PRO A 246 -10.39 -18.79 -3.99
CA PRO A 246 -10.19 -17.42 -4.43
C PRO A 246 -10.47 -17.24 -5.93
N ASP A 247 -11.07 -16.12 -6.30
CA ASP A 247 -11.43 -15.79 -7.68
C ASP A 247 -10.19 -15.54 -8.53
N ALA A 248 -9.89 -16.43 -9.47
CA ALA A 248 -8.70 -16.33 -10.30
C ALA A 248 -8.67 -15.06 -11.16
N THR A 249 -9.83 -14.56 -11.60
CA THR A 249 -9.95 -13.35 -12.45
C THR A 249 -9.77 -12.05 -11.69
N GLY A 250 -9.97 -12.04 -10.37
CA GLY A 250 -9.83 -10.86 -9.49
C GLY A 250 -8.48 -10.76 -8.79
N GLY A 251 -7.39 -11.35 -9.33
CA GLY A 251 -6.08 -11.37 -8.69
C GLY A 251 -6.01 -12.23 -7.42
N GLY A 252 -7.07 -12.97 -7.11
CA GLY A 252 -7.15 -13.85 -5.93
C GLY A 252 -7.35 -13.10 -4.61
N TYR A 253 -7.87 -11.87 -4.65
CA TYR A 253 -8.10 -11.06 -3.44
C TYR A 253 -9.31 -11.48 -2.63
N PHE A 254 -10.29 -12.12 -3.31
CA PHE A 254 -11.58 -12.47 -2.72
C PHE A 254 -12.02 -13.85 -3.19
N GLU A 255 -12.90 -14.48 -2.42
CA GLU A 255 -13.85 -15.45 -2.93
C GLU A 255 -15.21 -14.77 -2.98
N THR A 256 -15.76 -14.63 -4.20
CA THR A 256 -17.11 -14.08 -4.39
C THR A 256 -18.15 -15.16 -4.16
N LEU A 257 -19.12 -14.84 -3.33
CA LEU A 257 -20.25 -15.72 -3.00
C LEU A 257 -21.55 -15.05 -3.40
N SER A 258 -22.53 -15.85 -3.84
CA SER A 258 -23.90 -15.37 -3.88
C SER A 258 -24.44 -15.18 -2.47
N TRP A 259 -25.44 -14.33 -2.32
CA TRP A 259 -26.06 -14.05 -1.02
C TRP A 259 -26.67 -15.29 -0.34
N GLU A 260 -27.11 -16.28 -1.12
CA GLU A 260 -27.63 -17.57 -0.61
C GLU A 260 -26.56 -18.44 0.05
N ARG A 261 -25.29 -18.11 -0.19
CA ARG A 261 -24.12 -18.81 0.36
C ARG A 261 -23.27 -17.93 1.29
N ALA A 262 -23.81 -16.82 1.75
CA ALA A 262 -23.09 -15.91 2.62
C ALA A 262 -22.62 -16.57 3.94
N ASP A 263 -23.27 -17.65 4.37
CA ASP A 263 -22.96 -18.45 5.55
C ASP A 263 -21.86 -19.51 5.34
N LYS A 264 -21.28 -19.62 4.14
CA LYS A 264 -20.22 -20.63 3.84
C LYS A 264 -19.05 -20.53 4.81
N TYR A 265 -18.66 -19.32 5.20
CA TYR A 265 -17.57 -19.09 6.14
C TYR A 265 -18.10 -18.49 7.44
N GLN A 266 -18.03 -19.26 8.52
CA GLN A 266 -18.44 -18.83 9.85
C GLN A 266 -17.22 -18.39 10.67
N GLY A 267 -17.34 -17.28 11.38
CA GLY A 267 -16.36 -16.77 12.34
C GLY A 267 -17.05 -16.31 13.62
N ASP A 268 -16.31 -16.18 14.70
CA ASP A 268 -16.81 -15.55 15.92
C ASP A 268 -16.97 -14.04 15.75
N LEU A 269 -16.11 -13.46 14.92
CA LEU A 269 -16.11 -12.04 14.52
C LEU A 269 -16.11 -11.91 12.99
N LEU A 270 -16.72 -10.83 12.50
CA LEU A 270 -16.69 -10.41 11.09
C LEU A 270 -15.87 -9.12 10.99
N MET A 271 -14.75 -9.16 10.26
CA MET A 271 -13.93 -8.00 9.97
C MET A 271 -14.43 -7.37 8.67
N TRP A 272 -15.03 -6.19 8.76
CA TRP A 272 -15.77 -5.58 7.66
C TRP A 272 -14.97 -4.47 6.98
N ASP A 273 -14.89 -4.51 5.64
CA ASP A 273 -14.29 -3.49 4.77
C ASP A 273 -15.08 -2.18 4.85
N THR A 274 -14.45 -1.12 5.36
CA THR A 274 -15.06 0.19 5.60
C THR A 274 -15.08 1.11 4.39
N ARG A 275 -14.55 0.68 3.23
CA ARG A 275 -14.55 1.51 2.02
C ARG A 275 -15.97 1.86 1.57
N PRO A 276 -16.18 3.06 0.99
CA PRO A 276 -17.51 3.50 0.54
C PRO A 276 -18.18 2.56 -0.48
N ALA A 277 -17.38 1.81 -1.25
CA ALA A 277 -17.89 0.82 -2.19
C ALA A 277 -18.48 -0.42 -1.50
N SER A 278 -18.07 -0.73 -0.27
CA SER A 278 -18.59 -1.86 0.50
C SER A 278 -19.84 -1.44 1.27
N ILE A 279 -20.90 -2.24 1.18
CA ILE A 279 -22.15 -1.94 1.92
C ILE A 279 -21.95 -2.17 3.43
N PRO A 280 -22.53 -1.29 4.28
CA PRO A 280 -22.32 -1.36 5.73
C PRO A 280 -23.04 -2.54 6.38
N PRO A 281 -22.65 -2.95 7.62
CA PRO A 281 -23.24 -4.08 8.35
C PRO A 281 -24.77 -4.06 8.40
N ALA A 282 -25.39 -2.90 8.54
CA ALA A 282 -26.85 -2.80 8.56
C ALA A 282 -27.49 -3.25 7.24
N GLN A 283 -26.84 -2.96 6.10
CA GLN A 283 -27.30 -3.41 4.78
C GLN A 283 -26.92 -4.88 4.52
N LEU A 284 -25.76 -5.35 4.97
CA LEU A 284 -25.40 -6.77 4.93
C LEU A 284 -26.46 -7.62 5.63
N LYS A 285 -26.94 -7.18 6.79
CA LYS A 285 -28.00 -7.83 7.59
C LYS A 285 -29.40 -7.77 6.95
N ALA A 286 -29.61 -7.01 5.88
CA ALA A 286 -30.85 -7.09 5.12
C ALA A 286 -31.00 -8.45 4.39
N ASN A 287 -29.90 -9.16 4.14
CA ASN A 287 -29.95 -10.53 3.62
C ASN A 287 -30.22 -11.52 4.78
N PRO A 288 -31.27 -12.37 4.70
CA PRO A 288 -31.67 -13.25 5.80
C PRO A 288 -30.64 -14.35 6.09
N VAL A 289 -29.89 -14.86 5.08
CA VAL A 289 -28.84 -15.87 5.28
C VAL A 289 -27.69 -15.24 6.05
N PHE A 290 -27.24 -14.05 5.66
CA PHE A 290 -26.19 -13.33 6.36
C PHE A 290 -26.61 -12.96 7.79
N ALA A 291 -27.84 -12.43 7.97
CA ALA A 291 -28.37 -12.02 9.26
C ALA A 291 -28.50 -13.18 10.26
N ALA A 292 -28.70 -14.42 9.78
CA ALA A 292 -28.78 -15.61 10.60
C ALA A 292 -27.42 -16.13 11.10
N MET A 293 -26.31 -15.63 10.53
CA MET A 293 -24.96 -15.99 11.01
C MET A 293 -24.79 -15.52 12.48
N PRO A 294 -24.27 -16.36 13.39
CA PRO A 294 -24.16 -15.99 14.82
C PRO A 294 -23.39 -14.68 15.07
N ALA A 295 -22.35 -14.41 14.32
CA ALA A 295 -21.60 -13.17 14.44
C ALA A 295 -22.41 -11.95 13.96
N ALA A 296 -23.15 -12.06 12.85
CA ALA A 296 -23.99 -10.99 12.34
C ALA A 296 -25.21 -10.73 13.23
N ALA A 297 -25.87 -11.79 13.71
CA ALA A 297 -27.03 -11.70 14.61
C ALA A 297 -26.70 -10.99 15.93
N ASN A 298 -25.46 -11.10 16.41
CA ASN A 298 -24.99 -10.49 17.65
C ASN A 298 -24.13 -9.23 17.43
N ASP A 299 -24.16 -8.61 16.25
CA ASP A 299 -23.40 -7.39 15.91
C ASP A 299 -21.89 -7.49 16.22
N ARG A 300 -21.30 -8.65 15.98
CA ARG A 300 -19.89 -8.91 16.23
C ARG A 300 -19.03 -8.51 15.05
N PHE A 301 -19.10 -7.23 14.70
CA PHE A 301 -18.32 -6.61 13.63
C PHE A 301 -17.12 -5.85 14.19
N VAL A 302 -15.98 -5.95 13.50
CA VAL A 302 -14.82 -5.10 13.67
C VAL A 302 -14.49 -4.45 12.31
N GLU A 303 -14.04 -3.23 12.34
CA GLU A 303 -13.75 -2.47 11.12
C GLU A 303 -12.37 -2.84 10.55
N TRP A 304 -12.29 -2.86 9.24
CA TRP A 304 -11.05 -2.99 8.49
C TRP A 304 -10.95 -1.85 7.49
N ASP A 305 -9.97 -0.97 7.70
CA ASP A 305 -9.64 0.11 6.79
C ASP A 305 -8.80 -0.46 5.63
N ALA A 306 -9.46 -1.07 4.64
CA ALA A 306 -8.86 -1.86 3.56
C ALA A 306 -7.91 -1.08 2.64
N VAL A 307 -8.00 0.25 2.64
CA VAL A 307 -7.04 1.16 2.00
C VAL A 307 -6.64 2.20 3.03
N ALA A 308 -5.37 2.21 3.41
CA ALA A 308 -4.84 3.11 4.43
C ALA A 308 -3.43 3.57 4.04
N PRO A 309 -2.96 4.72 4.57
CA PRO A 309 -1.60 5.16 4.34
C PRO A 309 -0.59 4.18 4.93
N LEU A 310 0.33 3.71 4.11
CA LEU A 310 1.34 2.72 4.50
C LEU A 310 2.52 3.42 5.22
N SER A 311 2.23 3.86 6.44
CA SER A 311 3.18 4.51 7.36
C SER A 311 3.06 3.98 8.78
N TYR A 312 4.11 4.16 9.58
CA TYR A 312 4.08 3.81 11.00
C TYR A 312 3.03 4.60 11.78
N ALA A 313 2.93 5.92 11.50
CA ALA A 313 1.98 6.80 12.18
C ALA A 313 0.52 6.40 11.96
N SER A 314 0.17 6.05 10.72
CA SER A 314 -1.19 5.62 10.36
C SER A 314 -1.51 4.24 10.93
N TYR A 315 -0.63 3.25 10.73
CA TYR A 315 -0.90 1.89 11.20
C TYR A 315 -0.81 1.71 12.72
N ALA A 316 -0.06 2.55 13.43
CA ALA A 316 -0.14 2.58 14.89
C ALA A 316 -1.57 2.90 15.37
N LYS A 317 -2.23 3.87 14.75
CA LYS A 317 -3.62 4.25 15.08
C LYS A 317 -4.62 3.16 14.66
N ILE A 318 -4.47 2.63 13.44
CA ILE A 318 -5.35 1.59 12.89
C ILE A 318 -5.29 0.32 13.75
N MET A 319 -4.08 -0.15 14.10
CA MET A 319 -3.92 -1.34 14.93
C MET A 319 -4.44 -1.13 16.37
N ASN A 320 -4.28 0.06 16.95
CA ASN A 320 -4.88 0.35 18.25
C ASN A 320 -6.41 0.36 18.18
N LYS A 321 -7.00 0.99 17.15
CA LYS A 321 -8.45 0.95 16.89
C LYS A 321 -8.95 -0.49 16.75
N LEU A 322 -8.24 -1.31 15.96
CA LEU A 322 -8.55 -2.73 15.79
C LEU A 322 -8.48 -3.48 17.13
N ALA A 323 -7.43 -3.26 17.91
CA ALA A 323 -7.26 -3.88 19.22
C ALA A 323 -8.40 -3.52 20.19
N ASP A 324 -8.79 -2.24 20.26
CA ASP A 324 -9.91 -1.76 21.08
C ASP A 324 -11.22 -2.47 20.69
N GLN A 325 -11.48 -2.58 19.37
CA GLN A 325 -12.69 -3.25 18.88
C GLN A 325 -12.66 -4.75 19.15
N LEU A 326 -11.53 -5.42 18.93
CA LEU A 326 -11.38 -6.85 19.22
C LEU A 326 -11.59 -7.14 20.70
N GLU A 327 -10.98 -6.38 21.60
CA GLU A 327 -11.14 -6.53 23.06
C GLU A 327 -12.60 -6.34 23.48
N ALA A 328 -13.25 -5.28 22.96
CA ALA A 328 -14.67 -5.02 23.27
C ALA A 328 -15.59 -6.15 22.81
N LYS A 329 -15.36 -6.71 21.60
CA LYS A 329 -16.19 -7.81 21.09
C LYS A 329 -15.89 -9.14 21.77
N LEU A 330 -14.62 -9.43 22.07
CA LEU A 330 -14.24 -10.66 22.79
C LEU A 330 -14.79 -10.71 24.21
N ALA A 331 -15.00 -9.56 24.86
CA ALA A 331 -15.63 -9.50 26.18
C ALA A 331 -17.11 -9.94 26.17
N THR A 332 -17.72 -10.08 24.99
CA THR A 332 -19.13 -10.48 24.81
C THR A 332 -19.29 -11.90 24.26
N LEU A 333 -18.20 -12.65 24.08
CA LEU A 333 -18.15 -14.04 23.61
C LEU A 333 -18.10 -15.03 24.75
#